data_84e0ff6ad950bcecc3d3c55e9610cbe4
#
_entry.id   84e0ff6ad950bcecc3d3c55e9610cbe4
#
_cell.length_a   1.000
_cell.length_b   1.000
_cell.length_c   1.000
_cell.angle_alpha   90.00
_cell.angle_beta   90.00
_cell.angle_gamma   90.00
#
_symmetry.space_group_name_H-M   'P 1'
#
loop_
_entity.id
_entity.type
_entity.pdbx_description
1 polymer ?
#
loop_
_entity_poly.entity_id
_entity_poly.type
_entity_poly.pdbx_seq_one_letter_code
_entity_poly.pdbx_strand_id
1 'polypeptide(L)'
;DGVQLERPVQILHLIDVGDQALVVHPRNLVIAGDKSSATVVETFAGVSEQVYWTNAVTEIRVGSDASIRHVKRQEESLRSYHTALTQVRLGSGSRYSSVSLVTGARLSRNETRVSFEGERAEASLAGGALLRGRQHADTTTQANHMVPHTISEQVFRNVLDESSHSVFQGGVTVGQDAQKTDSLQSNRNLLLSAGAHSDSKPELKIFADDVKCAHGATVGEL
;
A
#
# COMPACT_ATOMS: atom_id res chain seq x y z
N ASP A 1 -6.17 23.91 7.07
CA ASP A 1 -5.48 23.59 8.32
C ASP A 1 -6.49 23.41 9.46
N GLY A 2 -6.22 22.51 10.41
CA GLY A 2 -7.07 22.27 11.58
C GLY A 2 -8.44 21.63 11.32
N VAL A 3 -8.76 21.27 10.11
CA VAL A 3 -10.05 20.67 9.73
C VAL A 3 -10.06 19.17 10.07
N GLN A 4 -11.08 18.73 10.79
CA GLN A 4 -11.30 17.33 11.12
C GLN A 4 -12.51 16.82 10.33
N LEU A 5 -12.31 15.96 9.35
CA LEU A 5 -13.41 15.34 8.60
C LEU A 5 -13.86 14.06 9.29
N GLU A 6 -15.05 14.10 9.92
CA GLU A 6 -15.62 12.95 10.63
C GLU A 6 -16.09 11.86 9.67
N ARG A 7 -16.60 12.24 8.51
CA ARG A 7 -17.08 11.29 7.51
C ARG A 7 -16.00 10.97 6.50
N PRO A 8 -15.84 9.69 6.12
CA PRO A 8 -14.89 9.32 5.07
C PRO A 8 -15.23 9.98 3.73
N VAL A 9 -14.19 10.39 3.00
CA VAL A 9 -14.29 10.77 1.60
C VAL A 9 -14.10 9.51 0.76
N GLN A 10 -15.06 9.19 -0.08
CA GLN A 10 -14.95 8.05 -1.00
C GLN A 10 -14.55 8.52 -2.38
N ILE A 11 -13.52 7.88 -2.95
CA ILE A 11 -13.11 7.98 -4.35
C ILE A 11 -13.46 6.63 -4.98
N LEU A 12 -14.47 6.61 -5.83
CA LEU A 12 -14.91 5.39 -6.52
C LEU A 12 -14.48 5.45 -7.98
N HIS A 13 -13.60 4.54 -8.38
CA HIS A 13 -13.23 4.25 -9.76
C HIS A 13 -14.07 3.07 -10.25
N LEU A 14 -15.19 3.37 -10.87
CA LEU A 14 -16.09 2.37 -11.44
C LEU A 14 -15.78 2.22 -12.93
N ILE A 15 -15.27 1.04 -13.34
CA ILE A 15 -14.84 0.78 -14.70
C ILE A 15 -15.93 -0.02 -15.44
N ASP A 16 -16.45 0.58 -16.51
CA ASP A 16 -17.32 -0.06 -17.48
C ASP A 16 -16.75 0.21 -18.88
N VAL A 17 -16.32 -0.83 -19.57
CA VAL A 17 -15.57 -0.72 -20.84
C VAL A 17 -16.39 -1.15 -22.06
N GLY A 18 -17.65 -1.56 -21.89
CA GLY A 18 -18.46 -2.07 -22.99
C GLY A 18 -17.77 -3.26 -23.68
N ASP A 19 -17.73 -3.27 -25.01
CA ASP A 19 -17.18 -4.38 -25.81
C ASP A 19 -15.70 -4.22 -26.19
N GLN A 20 -15.05 -3.12 -25.76
CA GLN A 20 -13.67 -2.81 -26.15
C GLN A 20 -12.72 -2.91 -24.96
N ALA A 21 -11.52 -3.47 -25.19
CA ALA A 21 -10.46 -3.39 -24.20
C ALA A 21 -10.00 -1.93 -24.03
N LEU A 22 -9.85 -1.48 -22.77
CA LEU A 22 -9.56 -0.10 -22.44
C LEU A 22 -8.42 -0.01 -21.42
N VAL A 23 -7.64 1.05 -21.51
CA VAL A 23 -6.70 1.46 -20.46
C VAL A 23 -7.18 2.76 -19.85
N VAL A 24 -7.24 2.82 -18.51
CA VAL A 24 -7.63 4.01 -17.77
C VAL A 24 -6.50 4.46 -16.85
N HIS A 25 -6.29 5.78 -16.76
CA HIS A 25 -5.20 6.39 -15.99
C HIS A 25 -5.73 7.37 -14.94
N PRO A 26 -6.42 6.89 -13.87
CA PRO A 26 -6.88 7.79 -12.83
C PRO A 26 -5.71 8.40 -12.06
N ARG A 27 -5.82 9.70 -11.74
CA ARG A 27 -4.87 10.41 -10.89
C ARG A 27 -5.61 11.15 -9.79
N ASN A 28 -5.18 10.94 -8.56
CA ASN A 28 -5.73 11.60 -7.37
C ASN A 28 -4.64 12.39 -6.67
N LEU A 29 -5.00 13.53 -6.10
CA LEU A 29 -4.16 14.31 -5.20
C LEU A 29 -4.94 14.59 -3.92
N VAL A 30 -4.42 14.13 -2.79
CA VAL A 30 -4.96 14.38 -1.45
C VAL A 30 -3.98 15.26 -0.68
N ILE A 31 -4.45 16.42 -0.22
CA ILE A 31 -3.64 17.33 0.60
C ILE A 31 -4.35 17.54 1.93
N ALA A 32 -3.74 17.03 3.01
CA ALA A 32 -4.13 17.36 4.37
C ALA A 32 -3.24 18.51 4.87
N GLY A 33 -3.84 19.67 5.09
CA GLY A 33 -3.13 20.79 5.72
C GLY A 33 -2.76 20.51 7.17
N ASP A 34 -1.95 21.37 7.78
CA ASP A 34 -1.48 21.19 9.14
C ASP A 34 -2.61 20.96 10.14
N LYS A 35 -2.41 20.04 11.08
CA LYS A 35 -3.35 19.70 12.16
C LYS A 35 -4.72 19.24 11.68
N SER A 36 -4.85 18.81 10.44
CA SER A 36 -6.10 18.29 9.88
C SER A 36 -6.15 16.76 9.92
N SER A 37 -7.35 16.19 9.85
CA SER A 37 -7.52 14.75 9.75
C SER A 37 -8.64 14.35 8.79
N ALA A 38 -8.43 13.26 8.07
CA ALA A 38 -9.44 12.68 7.19
C ALA A 38 -9.24 11.16 7.00
N THR A 39 -10.33 10.49 6.68
CA THR A 39 -10.31 9.14 6.12
C THR A 39 -10.67 9.19 4.64
N VAL A 40 -9.84 8.59 3.81
CA VAL A 40 -10.08 8.45 2.37
C VAL A 40 -10.28 6.97 2.06
N VAL A 41 -11.38 6.63 1.40
CA VAL A 41 -11.67 5.27 0.92
C VAL A 41 -11.59 5.29 -0.60
N GLU A 42 -10.59 4.65 -1.15
CA GLU A 42 -10.37 4.54 -2.60
C GLU A 42 -10.78 3.13 -3.04
N THR A 43 -11.77 3.04 -3.90
CA THR A 43 -12.31 1.77 -4.39
C THR A 43 -12.15 1.67 -5.90
N PHE A 44 -11.57 0.58 -6.37
CA PHE A 44 -11.50 0.20 -7.77
C PHE A 44 -12.41 -1.00 -8.00
N ALA A 45 -13.43 -0.83 -8.85
CA ALA A 45 -14.41 -1.87 -9.13
C ALA A 45 -14.75 -1.90 -10.63
N GLY A 46 -15.01 -3.08 -11.16
CA GLY A 46 -15.53 -3.28 -12.51
C GLY A 46 -17.00 -3.69 -12.46
N VAL A 47 -17.80 -3.21 -13.41
CA VAL A 47 -19.23 -3.59 -13.52
C VAL A 47 -19.45 -4.97 -14.14
N SER A 48 -18.44 -5.54 -14.81
CA SER A 48 -18.54 -6.81 -15.53
C SER A 48 -17.19 -7.50 -15.67
N GLU A 49 -17.21 -8.78 -16.05
CA GLU A 49 -16.00 -9.60 -16.31
C GLU A 49 -15.34 -9.24 -17.65
N GLN A 50 -14.86 -8.00 -17.75
CA GLN A 50 -14.24 -7.46 -18.96
C GLN A 50 -12.72 -7.35 -18.84
N VAL A 51 -12.05 -7.23 -19.99
CA VAL A 51 -10.61 -7.01 -20.08
C VAL A 51 -10.33 -5.52 -20.15
N TYR A 52 -9.67 -5.00 -19.12
CA TYR A 52 -9.18 -3.62 -19.09
C TYR A 52 -7.92 -3.51 -18.25
N TRP A 53 -7.25 -2.39 -18.33
CA TRP A 53 -6.10 -2.08 -17.51
C TRP A 53 -6.30 -0.76 -16.78
N THR A 54 -6.31 -0.81 -15.46
CA THR A 54 -6.24 0.38 -14.59
C THR A 54 -4.79 0.69 -14.26
N ASN A 55 -4.33 1.89 -14.60
CA ASN A 55 -2.99 2.38 -14.25
C ASN A 55 -3.12 3.67 -13.44
N ALA A 56 -3.21 3.54 -12.13
CA ALA A 56 -3.59 4.61 -11.20
C ALA A 56 -2.38 5.26 -10.51
N VAL A 57 -2.49 6.55 -10.21
CA VAL A 57 -1.54 7.26 -9.34
C VAL A 57 -2.32 8.04 -8.29
N THR A 58 -1.98 7.85 -7.01
CA THR A 58 -2.53 8.62 -5.89
C THR A 58 -1.38 9.29 -5.14
N GLU A 59 -1.36 10.61 -5.13
CA GLU A 59 -0.40 11.43 -4.38
C GLU A 59 -1.06 11.93 -3.10
N ILE A 60 -0.39 11.77 -1.95
CA ILE A 60 -0.88 12.16 -0.63
C ILE A 60 0.17 13.02 0.05
N ARG A 61 -0.20 14.22 0.48
CA ARG A 61 0.63 15.10 1.31
C ARG A 61 -0.04 15.28 2.67
N VAL A 62 0.70 14.99 3.73
CA VAL A 62 0.21 15.12 5.10
C VAL A 62 1.04 16.20 5.80
N GLY A 63 0.40 17.32 6.10
CA GLY A 63 1.03 18.47 6.77
C GLY A 63 1.42 18.16 8.22
N SER A 64 2.01 19.15 8.89
CA SER A 64 2.51 18.98 10.26
C SER A 64 1.35 18.67 11.23
N ASP A 65 1.56 17.67 12.11
CA ASP A 65 0.58 17.20 13.09
C ASP A 65 -0.77 16.76 12.47
N ALA A 66 -0.82 16.55 11.16
CA ALA A 66 -2.01 16.08 10.44
C ALA A 66 -2.05 14.55 10.37
N SER A 67 -3.24 13.99 10.09
CA SER A 67 -3.40 12.55 9.97
C SER A 67 -4.30 12.16 8.80
N ILE A 68 -3.87 11.16 8.03
CA ILE A 68 -4.68 10.54 6.98
C ILE A 68 -4.77 9.04 7.21
N ARG A 69 -6.02 8.53 7.19
CA ARG A 69 -6.30 7.10 7.03
C ARG A 69 -6.72 6.85 5.59
N HIS A 70 -6.00 5.99 4.88
CA HIS A 70 -6.27 5.63 3.49
C HIS A 70 -6.66 4.15 3.40
N VAL A 71 -7.87 3.86 2.95
CA VAL A 71 -8.34 2.50 2.72
C VAL A 71 -8.46 2.27 1.22
N LYS A 72 -7.66 1.36 0.67
CA LYS A 72 -7.74 0.98 -0.74
C LYS A 72 -8.40 -0.39 -0.88
N ARG A 73 -9.44 -0.47 -1.70
CA ARG A 73 -10.14 -1.72 -2.06
C ARG A 73 -10.03 -1.94 -3.56
N GLN A 74 -9.50 -3.07 -3.95
CA GLN A 74 -9.33 -3.47 -5.35
C GLN A 74 -10.17 -4.73 -5.59
N GLU A 75 -11.31 -4.55 -6.27
CA GLU A 75 -12.35 -5.57 -6.52
C GLU A 75 -12.73 -5.60 -8.01
N GLU A 76 -11.75 -5.46 -8.87
CA GLU A 76 -11.93 -5.41 -10.32
C GLU A 76 -12.14 -6.80 -10.93
N SER A 77 -12.57 -6.83 -12.18
CA SER A 77 -12.76 -8.05 -12.97
C SER A 77 -11.56 -9.00 -12.87
N LEU A 78 -11.80 -10.30 -12.73
CA LEU A 78 -10.73 -11.32 -12.76
C LEU A 78 -10.04 -11.45 -14.13
N ARG A 79 -10.48 -10.72 -15.13
CA ARG A 79 -9.86 -10.61 -16.45
C ARG A 79 -9.08 -9.31 -16.65
N SER A 80 -9.16 -8.39 -15.68
CA SER A 80 -8.50 -7.08 -15.75
C SER A 80 -7.05 -7.11 -15.25
N TYR A 81 -6.37 -6.00 -15.48
CA TYR A 81 -5.04 -5.69 -14.98
C TYR A 81 -5.09 -4.42 -14.14
N HIS A 82 -4.39 -4.42 -13.01
CA HIS A 82 -4.30 -3.25 -12.13
C HIS A 82 -2.86 -2.93 -11.82
N THR A 83 -2.41 -1.72 -12.12
CA THR A 83 -1.15 -1.17 -11.65
C THR A 83 -1.42 0.14 -10.93
N ALA A 84 -0.83 0.34 -9.77
CA ALA A 84 -1.03 1.57 -9.02
C ALA A 84 0.22 1.99 -8.26
N LEU A 85 0.45 3.30 -8.22
CA LEU A 85 1.44 3.95 -7.37
C LEU A 85 0.72 4.86 -6.37
N THR A 86 0.99 4.66 -5.08
CA THR A 86 0.63 5.60 -4.01
C THR A 86 1.91 6.26 -3.50
N GLN A 87 2.03 7.57 -3.69
CA GLN A 87 3.16 8.36 -3.20
C GLN A 87 2.73 9.21 -2.01
N VAL A 88 3.38 9.04 -0.86
CA VAL A 88 3.04 9.73 0.39
C VAL A 88 4.22 10.57 0.86
N ARG A 89 3.95 11.81 1.29
CA ARG A 89 4.92 12.70 1.93
C ARG A 89 4.41 13.14 3.29
N LEU A 90 5.25 13.00 4.31
CA LEU A 90 4.90 13.19 5.70
C LEU A 90 5.67 14.37 6.32
N GLY A 91 4.94 15.40 6.75
CA GLY A 91 5.47 16.50 7.54
C GLY A 91 5.72 16.13 9.01
N SER A 92 6.23 17.06 9.81
CA SER A 92 6.58 16.82 11.21
C SER A 92 5.37 16.41 12.05
N GLY A 93 5.52 15.37 12.87
CA GLY A 93 4.45 14.86 13.75
C GLY A 93 3.24 14.28 13.03
N SER A 94 3.29 14.18 11.71
CA SER A 94 2.17 13.68 10.90
C SER A 94 2.01 12.17 11.00
N ARG A 95 0.79 11.68 10.71
CA ARG A 95 0.46 10.24 10.71
C ARG A 95 -0.22 9.84 9.42
N TYR A 96 0.27 8.77 8.85
CA TYR A 96 -0.37 8.10 7.72
C TYR A 96 -0.63 6.64 8.06
N SER A 97 -1.86 6.20 7.96
CA SER A 97 -2.18 4.78 8.04
C SER A 97 -2.91 4.32 6.79
N SER A 98 -2.47 3.23 6.20
CA SER A 98 -3.14 2.64 5.06
C SER A 98 -3.53 1.18 5.29
N VAL A 99 -4.66 0.80 4.70
CA VAL A 99 -5.08 -0.60 4.55
C VAL A 99 -5.39 -0.85 3.09
N SER A 100 -4.70 -1.81 2.47
CA SER A 100 -4.92 -2.21 1.08
C SER A 100 -5.45 -3.64 1.00
N LEU A 101 -6.61 -3.83 0.36
CA LEU A 101 -7.24 -5.13 0.15
C LEU A 101 -7.32 -5.43 -1.34
N VAL A 102 -6.77 -6.58 -1.75
CA VAL A 102 -6.73 -7.05 -3.13
C VAL A 102 -7.51 -8.35 -3.25
N THR A 103 -8.60 -8.32 -4.00
CA THR A 103 -9.43 -9.52 -4.27
C THR A 103 -9.74 -9.70 -5.74
N GLY A 104 -9.56 -8.65 -6.55
CA GLY A 104 -9.82 -8.62 -7.98
C GLY A 104 -8.55 -8.63 -8.83
N ALA A 105 -8.74 -8.43 -10.13
CA ALA A 105 -7.79 -8.48 -11.23
C ALA A 105 -7.13 -9.86 -11.44
N ARG A 106 -6.76 -10.11 -12.69
CA ARG A 106 -5.89 -11.24 -13.07
C ARG A 106 -4.44 -10.98 -12.63
N LEU A 107 -3.99 -9.74 -12.80
CA LEU A 107 -2.71 -9.25 -12.32
C LEU A 107 -2.92 -7.92 -11.62
N SER A 108 -2.47 -7.83 -10.39
CA SER A 108 -2.49 -6.61 -9.57
C SER A 108 -1.06 -6.28 -9.13
N ARG A 109 -0.60 -5.04 -9.39
CA ARG A 109 0.65 -4.51 -8.85
C ARG A 109 0.39 -3.21 -8.13
N ASN A 110 0.63 -3.19 -6.83
CA ASN A 110 0.45 -2.02 -5.97
C ASN A 110 1.79 -1.60 -5.38
N GLU A 111 2.22 -0.40 -5.69
CA GLU A 111 3.42 0.20 -5.14
C GLU A 111 3.05 1.35 -4.20
N THR A 112 3.59 1.35 -2.99
CA THR A 112 3.41 2.44 -2.01
C THR A 112 4.77 2.96 -1.58
N ARG A 113 5.01 4.25 -1.80
CA ARG A 113 6.23 4.94 -1.39
C ARG A 113 5.90 5.99 -0.33
N VAL A 114 6.56 5.92 0.81
CA VAL A 114 6.42 6.89 1.90
C VAL A 114 7.75 7.60 2.11
N SER A 115 7.71 8.93 2.08
CA SER A 115 8.86 9.78 2.39
C SER A 115 8.60 10.55 3.68
N PHE A 116 9.47 10.38 4.67
CA PHE A 116 9.44 11.11 5.92
C PHE A 116 10.25 12.40 5.76
N GLU A 117 9.55 13.53 5.62
CA GLU A 117 10.14 14.86 5.39
C GLU A 117 10.21 15.68 6.68
N GLY A 118 9.50 15.27 7.73
CA GLY A 118 9.49 15.89 9.04
C GLY A 118 9.70 14.91 10.18
N GLU A 119 10.34 15.38 11.26
CA GLU A 119 10.61 14.59 12.45
C GLU A 119 9.31 14.09 13.13
N ARG A 120 9.38 12.98 13.86
CA ARG A 120 8.27 12.36 14.60
C ARG A 120 7.07 11.97 13.70
N ALA A 121 7.28 11.84 12.40
CA ALA A 121 6.26 11.35 11.52
C ALA A 121 6.14 9.82 11.60
N GLU A 122 4.93 9.31 11.45
CA GLU A 122 4.60 7.90 11.59
C GLU A 122 3.84 7.39 10.35
N ALA A 123 4.20 6.19 9.88
CA ALA A 123 3.49 5.51 8.80
C ALA A 123 3.17 4.05 9.18
N SER A 124 1.92 3.64 9.05
CA SER A 124 1.50 2.25 9.16
C SER A 124 0.89 1.79 7.84
N LEU A 125 1.52 0.81 7.20
CA LEU A 125 1.09 0.21 5.95
C LEU A 125 0.63 -1.22 6.22
N ALA A 126 -0.67 -1.45 6.17
CA ALA A 126 -1.24 -2.78 6.29
C ALA A 126 -1.91 -3.21 4.99
N GLY A 127 -1.97 -4.50 4.74
CA GLY A 127 -2.68 -4.99 3.59
C GLY A 127 -2.78 -6.49 3.53
N GLY A 128 -3.54 -6.94 2.55
CA GLY A 128 -3.68 -8.34 2.26
C GLY A 128 -4.29 -8.60 0.90
N ALA A 129 -4.02 -9.81 0.41
CA ALA A 129 -4.63 -10.32 -0.80
C ALA A 129 -5.33 -11.65 -0.52
N LEU A 130 -6.53 -11.79 -1.04
CA LEU A 130 -7.25 -13.06 -1.10
C LEU A 130 -7.30 -13.49 -2.57
N LEU A 131 -6.48 -14.45 -2.94
CA LEU A 131 -6.24 -14.84 -4.33
C LEU A 131 -6.68 -16.27 -4.59
N ARG A 132 -7.20 -16.49 -5.80
CA ARG A 132 -7.61 -17.81 -6.29
C ARG A 132 -7.37 -17.95 -7.79
N GLY A 133 -7.57 -19.14 -8.32
CA GLY A 133 -7.40 -19.40 -9.73
C GLY A 133 -5.95 -19.19 -10.17
N ARG A 134 -5.73 -18.27 -11.08
CA ARG A 134 -4.42 -17.87 -11.60
C ARG A 134 -4.14 -16.39 -11.37
N GLN A 135 -4.72 -15.81 -10.33
CA GLN A 135 -4.47 -14.42 -9.96
C GLN A 135 -3.01 -14.23 -9.54
N HIS A 136 -2.45 -13.09 -9.88
CA HIS A 136 -1.13 -12.64 -9.45
C HIS A 136 -1.24 -11.30 -8.76
N ALA A 137 -0.74 -11.18 -7.53
CA ALA A 137 -0.67 -9.91 -6.80
C ALA A 137 0.77 -9.61 -6.37
N ASP A 138 1.29 -8.46 -6.83
CA ASP A 138 2.58 -7.89 -6.41
C ASP A 138 2.32 -6.67 -5.53
N THR A 139 2.85 -6.69 -4.33
CA THR A 139 2.83 -5.57 -3.39
C THR A 139 4.25 -5.10 -3.13
N THR A 140 4.57 -3.90 -3.60
CA THR A 140 5.87 -3.25 -3.36
C THR A 140 5.69 -2.08 -2.41
N THR A 141 6.49 -2.01 -1.36
CA THR A 141 6.50 -0.88 -0.41
C THR A 141 7.90 -0.30 -0.27
N GLN A 142 7.99 1.01 -0.10
CA GLN A 142 9.23 1.71 0.18
C GLN A 142 9.02 2.78 1.25
N ALA A 143 9.67 2.66 2.39
CA ALA A 143 9.70 3.65 3.45
C ALA A 143 11.08 4.33 3.46
N ASN A 144 11.13 5.65 3.21
CA ASN A 144 12.35 6.44 3.14
C ASN A 144 12.42 7.37 4.36
N HIS A 145 13.20 6.98 5.36
CA HIS A 145 13.47 7.77 6.57
C HIS A 145 14.70 8.64 6.33
N MET A 146 14.50 9.96 6.20
CA MET A 146 15.58 10.92 5.97
C MET A 146 15.78 11.91 7.11
N VAL A 147 14.90 11.87 8.11
CA VAL A 147 14.91 12.73 9.31
C VAL A 147 14.75 11.86 10.57
N PRO A 148 15.21 12.34 11.74
CA PRO A 148 15.22 11.53 12.96
C PRO A 148 13.82 11.32 13.58
N HIS A 149 13.75 10.35 14.50
CA HIS A 149 12.57 10.03 15.31
C HIS A 149 11.34 9.61 14.51
N THR A 150 11.50 8.94 13.38
CA THR A 150 10.39 8.49 12.53
C THR A 150 10.08 7.01 12.72
N ILE A 151 8.82 6.65 12.53
CA ILE A 151 8.34 5.28 12.76
C ILE A 151 7.65 4.76 11.50
N SER A 152 7.98 3.52 11.08
CA SER A 152 7.22 2.81 10.05
C SER A 152 6.90 1.39 10.45
N GLU A 153 5.67 0.97 10.17
CA GLU A 153 5.23 -0.41 10.29
C GLU A 153 4.62 -0.88 8.98
N GLN A 154 5.02 -2.07 8.53
CA GLN A 154 4.53 -2.68 7.30
C GLN A 154 4.06 -4.10 7.60
N VAL A 155 2.75 -4.36 7.54
CA VAL A 155 2.15 -5.65 7.87
C VAL A 155 1.28 -6.14 6.73
N PHE A 156 1.73 -7.19 6.04
CA PHE A 156 0.99 -7.78 4.92
C PHE A 156 0.69 -9.26 5.17
N ARG A 157 -0.54 -9.66 4.86
CA ARG A 157 -1.02 -11.03 5.05
C ARG A 157 -1.83 -11.47 3.83
N ASN A 158 -1.38 -12.53 3.17
CA ASN A 158 -2.04 -13.03 1.98
C ASN A 158 -2.57 -14.44 2.22
N VAL A 159 -3.71 -14.74 1.61
CA VAL A 159 -4.28 -16.08 1.55
C VAL A 159 -4.39 -16.45 0.08
N LEU A 160 -3.80 -17.58 -0.29
CA LEU A 160 -3.65 -18.01 -1.68
C LEU A 160 -4.23 -19.41 -1.85
N ASP A 161 -5.04 -19.56 -2.87
CA ASP A 161 -5.65 -20.84 -3.24
C ASP A 161 -5.39 -21.19 -4.71
N GLU A 162 -5.58 -22.45 -5.05
CA GLU A 162 -5.43 -23.04 -6.38
C GLU A 162 -4.02 -22.84 -6.96
N SER A 163 -3.85 -22.01 -7.99
CA SER A 163 -2.55 -21.71 -8.64
C SER A 163 -2.24 -20.21 -8.59
N SER A 164 -2.74 -19.54 -7.58
CA SER A 164 -2.50 -18.10 -7.42
C SER A 164 -1.10 -17.82 -6.87
N HIS A 165 -0.62 -16.60 -7.13
CA HIS A 165 0.72 -16.19 -6.79
C HIS A 165 0.73 -14.81 -6.14
N SER A 166 1.42 -14.65 -5.02
CA SER A 166 1.70 -13.34 -4.42
C SER A 166 3.20 -13.05 -4.37
N VAL A 167 3.53 -11.78 -4.58
CA VAL A 167 4.88 -11.23 -4.40
C VAL A 167 4.81 -10.09 -3.42
N PHE A 168 5.69 -10.07 -2.43
CA PHE A 168 5.89 -8.93 -1.53
C PHE A 168 7.33 -8.44 -1.62
N GLN A 169 7.52 -7.15 -1.92
CA GLN A 169 8.81 -6.48 -1.90
C GLN A 169 8.74 -5.30 -0.92
N GLY A 170 9.34 -5.46 0.25
CA GLY A 170 9.34 -4.44 1.29
C GLY A 170 10.70 -3.75 1.41
N GLY A 171 10.79 -2.46 1.09
CA GLY A 171 12.00 -1.65 1.22
C GLY A 171 11.93 -0.68 2.40
N VAL A 172 13.03 -0.57 3.16
CA VAL A 172 13.27 0.51 4.12
C VAL A 172 14.63 1.10 3.85
N THR A 173 14.69 2.42 3.68
CA THR A 173 15.94 3.16 3.62
C THR A 173 16.00 4.13 4.78
N VAL A 174 17.09 4.08 5.56
CA VAL A 174 17.33 4.99 6.69
C VAL A 174 18.60 5.80 6.38
N GLY A 175 18.43 7.09 6.17
CA GLY A 175 19.54 8.02 5.92
C GLY A 175 20.44 8.19 7.15
N GLN A 176 21.64 8.71 6.97
CA GLN A 176 22.63 8.89 8.02
C GLN A 176 22.12 9.76 9.19
N ASP A 177 21.35 10.79 8.88
CA ASP A 177 20.80 11.72 9.87
C ASP A 177 19.48 11.23 10.49
N ALA A 178 18.91 10.14 9.99
CA ALA A 178 17.64 9.59 10.45
C ALA A 178 17.79 8.74 11.73
N GLN A 179 18.45 9.28 12.74
CA GLN A 179 18.68 8.62 14.02
C GLN A 179 17.35 8.41 14.78
N LYS A 180 17.29 7.39 15.63
CA LYS A 180 16.08 6.99 16.39
C LYS A 180 14.91 6.56 15.51
N THR A 181 15.18 6.15 14.29
CA THR A 181 14.17 5.50 13.43
C THR A 181 13.79 4.13 14.03
N ASP A 182 12.48 3.85 14.04
CA ASP A 182 11.93 2.53 14.38
C ASP A 182 11.14 1.98 13.21
N SER A 183 11.53 0.82 12.66
CA SER A 183 10.90 0.26 11.47
C SER A 183 10.70 -1.24 11.58
N LEU A 184 9.47 -1.70 11.35
CA LEU A 184 9.11 -3.10 11.36
C LEU A 184 8.46 -3.51 10.03
N GLN A 185 8.90 -4.63 9.45
CA GLN A 185 8.24 -5.28 8.32
C GLN A 185 7.81 -6.69 8.69
N SER A 186 6.59 -7.07 8.34
CA SER A 186 6.07 -8.42 8.51
C SER A 186 5.24 -8.83 7.30
N ASN A 187 5.64 -9.90 6.62
CA ASN A 187 4.84 -10.54 5.57
C ASN A 187 4.52 -11.97 5.97
N ARG A 188 3.23 -12.32 6.00
CA ARG A 188 2.77 -13.68 6.33
C ARG A 188 1.80 -14.16 5.28
N ASN A 189 2.03 -15.35 4.76
CA ASN A 189 1.23 -15.93 3.70
C ASN A 189 0.71 -17.30 4.11
N LEU A 190 -0.53 -17.60 3.76
CA LEU A 190 -1.16 -18.89 3.95
C LEU A 190 -1.51 -19.48 2.60
N LEU A 191 -0.95 -20.64 2.27
CA LEU A 191 -1.23 -21.40 1.06
C LEU A 191 -2.28 -22.46 1.37
N LEU A 192 -3.39 -22.43 0.66
CA LEU A 192 -4.50 -23.38 0.81
C LEU A 192 -4.40 -24.55 -0.17
N SER A 193 -3.54 -24.46 -1.17
CA SER A 193 -3.36 -25.46 -2.24
C SER A 193 -1.89 -25.60 -2.62
N ALA A 194 -1.47 -26.80 -3.00
CA ALA A 194 -0.11 -27.10 -3.42
C ALA A 194 0.34 -26.32 -4.70
N GLY A 195 -0.59 -25.79 -5.49
CA GLY A 195 -0.30 -24.97 -6.66
C GLY A 195 -0.14 -23.48 -6.35
N ALA A 196 -0.47 -23.03 -5.12
CA ALA A 196 -0.32 -21.66 -4.71
C ALA A 196 1.13 -21.31 -4.40
N HIS A 197 1.53 -20.05 -4.64
CA HIS A 197 2.92 -19.63 -4.51
C HIS A 197 3.04 -18.25 -3.87
N SER A 198 4.07 -18.04 -3.04
CA SER A 198 4.36 -16.73 -2.44
C SER A 198 5.84 -16.46 -2.37
N ASP A 199 6.26 -15.31 -2.91
CA ASP A 199 7.62 -14.78 -2.80
C ASP A 199 7.65 -13.57 -1.88
N SER A 200 8.70 -13.48 -1.06
CA SER A 200 8.90 -12.35 -0.15
C SER A 200 10.34 -11.88 -0.19
N LYS A 201 10.52 -10.58 -0.48
CA LYS A 201 11.83 -9.93 -0.56
C LYS A 201 11.85 -8.66 0.32
N PRO A 202 12.11 -8.79 1.63
CA PRO A 202 12.39 -7.63 2.48
C PRO A 202 13.78 -7.07 2.19
N GLU A 203 13.92 -5.75 2.17
CA GLU A 203 15.19 -5.05 1.97
C GLU A 203 15.37 -3.93 3.00
N LEU A 204 16.51 -3.92 3.71
CA LEU A 204 16.87 -2.86 4.65
C LEU A 204 18.18 -2.21 4.19
N LYS A 205 18.16 -0.89 3.96
CA LYS A 205 19.33 -0.06 3.68
C LYS A 205 19.47 0.97 4.79
N ILE A 206 20.38 0.69 5.75
CA ILE A 206 20.51 1.46 6.98
C ILE A 206 21.88 2.14 7.00
N PHE A 207 21.89 3.47 7.06
CA PHE A 207 23.08 4.30 7.11
C PHE A 207 23.25 5.05 8.45
N ALA A 208 22.30 4.89 9.38
CA ALA A 208 22.33 5.47 10.72
C ALA A 208 22.71 4.40 11.77
N ASP A 209 23.31 4.83 12.89
CA ASP A 209 23.84 3.93 13.92
C ASP A 209 22.82 3.60 15.02
N ASP A 210 21.99 4.57 15.40
CA ASP A 210 21.06 4.45 16.54
C ASP A 210 19.61 4.31 16.06
N VAL A 211 19.29 3.11 15.58
CA VAL A 211 17.99 2.77 15.02
C VAL A 211 17.52 1.38 15.44
N LYS A 212 16.22 1.12 15.29
CA LYS A 212 15.60 -0.21 15.45
C LYS A 212 14.92 -0.59 14.14
N CYS A 213 15.46 -1.56 13.43
CA CYS A 213 14.88 -2.03 12.19
C CYS A 213 14.83 -3.55 12.19
N ALA A 214 13.66 -4.11 11.92
CA ALA A 214 13.46 -5.55 11.86
C ALA A 214 12.53 -5.92 10.69
N HIS A 215 12.73 -7.13 10.17
CA HIS A 215 11.82 -7.72 9.21
C HIS A 215 11.57 -9.20 9.50
N GLY A 216 10.43 -9.71 9.04
CA GLY A 216 10.10 -11.12 9.09
C GLY A 216 9.18 -11.52 7.93
N ALA A 217 9.41 -12.71 7.40
CA ALA A 217 8.54 -13.30 6.39
C ALA A 217 8.27 -14.76 6.74
N THR A 218 7.01 -15.20 6.61
CA THR A 218 6.61 -16.58 6.84
C THR A 218 5.59 -17.05 5.80
N VAL A 219 5.69 -18.32 5.44
CA VAL A 219 4.72 -19.02 4.62
C VAL A 219 4.24 -20.23 5.40
N GLY A 220 2.92 -20.36 5.56
CA GLY A 220 2.25 -21.53 6.13
C GLY A 220 1.48 -22.27 5.04
N GLU A 221 1.40 -23.57 5.15
CA GLU A 221 0.62 -24.47 4.29
C GLU A 221 -0.42 -25.21 5.12
N LEU A 222 -1.58 -25.49 4.54
CA LEU A 222 -2.63 -26.34 5.13
C LEU A 222 -2.54 -27.76 4.60
#